data_993df683fbd8faff41c77b2017338b20
#
_entry.id   993df683fbd8faff41c77b2017338b20
#
_cell.length_a   1.000
_cell.length_b   1.000
_cell.length_c   1.000
_cell.angle_alpha   90.00
_cell.angle_beta   90.00
_cell.angle_gamma   90.00
#
_symmetry.space_group_name_H-M   'P 1'
#
loop_
_entity.id
_entity.type
_entity.pdbx_description
1 polymer ?
#
loop_
_entity_poly.entity_id
_entity_poly.type
_entity_poly.pdbx_seq_one_letter_code
_entity_poly.pdbx_strand_id
1 'polypeptide(L)'
;MTDISRVLEACLYATDLDAAERFYLDVLGLERYSAVAGRHVFFRCGTGMFLVFNPARTSGEPSLVGGALVPAHGAIGPGHVAFAVADADLPTWRARLEAAGIAIESEVTWPRGGRSLYIRDPAGNCVELASPKLWGLDDPGDA
;
A
#
# COMPACT_ATOMS: atom_id res chain seq x y z
N MET A 1 3.81 -15.23 27.04
CA MET A 1 4.59 -15.39 25.80
C MET A 1 4.57 -14.09 25.04
N THR A 2 5.69 -13.72 24.47
CA THR A 2 5.83 -12.45 23.76
C THR A 2 5.83 -12.70 22.25
N ASP A 3 4.74 -12.38 21.57
CA ASP A 3 4.56 -12.67 20.16
C ASP A 3 4.39 -11.39 19.33
N ILE A 4 4.84 -11.43 18.09
CA ILE A 4 4.48 -10.43 17.10
C ILE A 4 3.08 -10.78 16.59
N SER A 5 2.13 -9.86 16.72
CA SER A 5 0.73 -10.13 16.39
C SER A 5 0.43 -9.96 14.88
N ARG A 6 1.06 -8.98 14.24
CA ARG A 6 0.83 -8.67 12.82
C ARG A 6 1.83 -7.63 12.31
N VAL A 7 1.84 -7.40 11.00
CA VAL A 7 2.46 -6.19 10.43
C VAL A 7 1.56 -5.01 10.79
N LEU A 8 2.09 -4.03 11.52
CA LEU A 8 1.33 -2.85 11.96
C LEU A 8 1.19 -1.82 10.84
N GLU A 9 2.30 -1.55 10.16
CA GLU A 9 2.38 -0.60 9.07
C GLU A 9 3.33 -1.11 7.98
N ALA A 10 3.03 -0.74 6.74
CA ALA A 10 3.91 -0.96 5.61
C ALA A 10 4.14 0.37 4.90
N CYS A 11 5.28 0.54 4.24
CA CYS A 11 5.54 1.77 3.51
C CYS A 11 6.10 1.53 2.11
N LEU A 12 5.84 2.50 1.24
CA LEU A 12 6.48 2.67 -0.04
C LEU A 12 7.05 4.09 -0.13
N TYR A 13 7.81 4.34 -1.18
CA TYR A 13 8.46 5.63 -1.39
C TYR A 13 8.00 6.27 -2.69
N ALA A 14 7.85 7.59 -2.65
CA ALA A 14 7.49 8.40 -3.81
C ALA A 14 8.07 9.81 -3.65
N THR A 15 8.55 10.41 -4.72
CA THR A 15 9.00 11.81 -4.71
C THR A 15 7.84 12.76 -4.92
N ASP A 16 6.89 12.41 -5.78
CA ASP A 16 5.65 13.17 -5.99
C ASP A 16 4.55 12.65 -5.06
N LEU A 17 4.50 13.22 -3.86
CA LEU A 17 3.54 12.81 -2.84
C LEU A 17 2.11 13.21 -3.17
N ASP A 18 1.90 14.30 -3.92
CA ASP A 18 0.56 14.71 -4.33
C ASP A 18 -0.06 13.71 -5.31
N ALA A 19 0.72 13.23 -6.29
CA ALA A 19 0.30 12.19 -7.19
C ALA A 19 0.02 10.87 -6.45
N ALA A 20 0.90 10.49 -5.51
CA ALA A 20 0.70 9.30 -4.69
C ALA A 20 -0.58 9.41 -3.86
N GLU A 21 -0.81 10.56 -3.21
CA GLU A 21 -2.02 10.78 -2.42
C GLU A 21 -3.29 10.62 -3.26
N ARG A 22 -3.35 11.25 -4.42
CA ARG A 22 -4.50 11.12 -5.32
C ARG A 22 -4.75 9.65 -5.72
N PHE A 23 -3.70 8.91 -6.02
CA PHE A 23 -3.83 7.50 -6.39
C PHE A 23 -4.42 6.67 -5.25
N TYR A 24 -3.85 6.74 -4.05
CA TYR A 24 -4.30 5.91 -2.93
C TYR A 24 -5.66 6.34 -2.38
N LEU A 25 -6.00 7.62 -2.43
CA LEU A 25 -7.33 8.11 -2.05
C LEU A 25 -8.38 7.81 -3.11
N ASP A 26 -8.15 8.27 -4.34
CA ASP A 26 -9.21 8.31 -5.36
C ASP A 26 -9.36 6.98 -6.09
N VAL A 27 -8.26 6.30 -6.37
CA VAL A 27 -8.28 5.01 -7.08
C VAL A 27 -8.52 3.86 -6.11
N LEU A 28 -7.74 3.77 -5.03
CA LEU A 28 -7.83 2.65 -4.08
C LEU A 28 -8.79 2.90 -2.93
N GLY A 29 -9.19 4.14 -2.66
CA GLY A 29 -10.18 4.45 -1.64
C GLY A 29 -9.67 4.34 -0.21
N LEU A 30 -8.34 4.47 0.01
CA LEU A 30 -7.81 4.55 1.36
C LEU A 30 -8.17 5.89 2.00
N GLU A 31 -8.25 5.93 3.32
CA GLU A 31 -8.51 7.13 4.09
C GLU A 31 -7.20 7.79 4.48
N ARG A 32 -7.03 9.10 4.17
CA ARG A 32 -5.87 9.83 4.65
C ARG A 32 -5.96 10.05 6.15
N TYR A 33 -4.92 9.65 6.86
CA TYR A 33 -4.78 9.89 8.30
C TYR A 33 -4.07 11.21 8.58
N SER A 34 -2.91 11.45 7.95
CA SER A 34 -2.14 12.68 8.10
C SER A 34 -1.17 12.86 6.94
N ALA A 35 -0.65 14.07 6.79
CA ALA A 35 0.37 14.37 5.80
C ALA A 35 1.27 15.51 6.29
N VAL A 36 2.54 15.46 5.87
CA VAL A 36 3.49 16.56 5.98
C VAL A 36 4.01 16.85 4.58
N ALA A 37 3.75 18.07 4.10
CA ALA A 37 4.10 18.48 2.74
C ALA A 37 5.57 18.18 2.42
N GLY A 38 5.80 17.51 1.28
CA GLY A 38 7.12 17.15 0.80
C GLY A 38 7.80 16.01 1.55
N ARG A 39 7.24 15.53 2.67
CA ARG A 39 7.84 14.47 3.48
C ARG A 39 7.10 13.15 3.41
N HIS A 40 5.80 13.16 3.70
CA HIS A 40 5.01 11.91 3.72
C HIS A 40 3.51 12.15 3.60
N VAL A 41 2.80 11.09 3.28
CA VAL A 41 1.35 10.96 3.45
C VAL A 41 1.05 9.59 4.06
N PHE A 42 0.20 9.58 5.08
CA PHE A 42 -0.17 8.39 5.83
C PHE A 42 -1.64 8.07 5.62
N PHE A 43 -1.94 6.79 5.45
CA PHE A 43 -3.28 6.28 5.22
C PHE A 43 -3.67 5.22 6.23
N ARG A 44 -4.94 5.20 6.61
CA ARG A 44 -5.52 4.04 7.28
C ARG A 44 -5.77 2.94 6.25
N CYS A 45 -5.48 1.71 6.63
CA CYS A 45 -5.73 0.54 5.80
C CYS A 45 -6.25 -0.58 6.69
N GLY A 46 -7.58 -0.78 6.71
CA GLY A 46 -8.20 -1.72 7.65
C GLY A 46 -7.82 -1.39 9.09
N THR A 47 -7.22 -2.35 9.78
CA THR A 47 -6.75 -2.19 11.16
C THR A 47 -5.27 -1.78 11.25
N GLY A 48 -4.63 -1.54 10.13
CA GLY A 48 -3.23 -1.12 10.05
C GLY A 48 -3.05 0.20 9.32
N MET A 49 -1.81 0.51 9.00
CA MET A 49 -1.44 1.74 8.32
C MET A 49 -0.66 1.44 7.04
N PHE A 50 -0.84 2.30 6.05
CA PHE A 50 -0.01 2.34 4.87
C PHE A 50 0.59 3.74 4.71
N LEU A 51 1.91 3.81 4.57
CA LEU A 51 2.68 5.04 4.60
C LEU A 51 3.40 5.25 3.27
N VAL A 52 3.39 6.49 2.78
CA VAL A 52 4.22 6.86 1.62
C VAL A 52 5.14 7.99 2.03
N PHE A 53 6.44 7.77 1.89
CA PHE A 53 7.48 8.72 2.24
C PHE A 53 8.22 9.23 1.01
N ASN A 54 8.66 10.48 1.08
CA ASN A 54 9.67 10.98 0.15
C ASN A 54 11.06 10.54 0.67
N PRO A 55 11.78 9.67 -0.05
CA PRO A 55 13.04 9.14 0.43
C PRO A 55 14.13 10.21 0.60
N ALA A 56 14.05 11.31 -0.14
CA ALA A 56 14.97 12.43 0.02
C ALA A 56 14.86 13.10 1.40
N ARG A 57 13.71 12.96 2.07
CA ARG A 57 13.45 13.56 3.38
C ARG A 57 13.64 12.58 4.55
N THR A 58 13.70 11.30 4.29
CA THR A 58 13.80 10.26 5.33
C THR A 58 15.13 9.51 5.32
N SER A 59 15.85 9.49 4.20
CA SER A 59 17.08 8.69 4.06
C SER A 59 18.35 9.39 4.56
N GLY A 60 18.32 10.69 4.78
CA GLY A 60 19.48 11.47 5.23
C GLY A 60 19.68 11.39 6.73
N GLU A 61 19.06 12.30 7.47
CA GLU A 61 19.20 12.39 8.92
C GLU A 61 18.00 11.80 9.65
N PRO A 62 18.21 11.21 10.85
CA PRO A 62 17.11 10.80 11.71
C PRO A 62 16.20 11.97 12.09
N SER A 63 14.93 11.69 12.28
CA SER A 63 13.96 12.65 12.81
C SER A 63 13.96 12.64 14.33
N LEU A 64 13.54 13.75 14.95
CA LEU A 64 13.35 13.84 16.40
C LEU A 64 11.86 13.86 16.73
N VAL A 65 11.46 13.00 17.65
CA VAL A 65 10.11 13.00 18.23
C VAL A 65 10.24 12.94 19.75
N GLY A 66 9.77 13.98 20.44
CA GLY A 66 9.88 14.04 21.89
C GLY A 66 11.32 13.93 22.40
N GLY A 67 12.30 14.42 21.66
CA GLY A 67 13.72 14.32 22.00
C GLY A 67 14.38 12.98 21.65
N ALA A 68 13.63 12.00 21.15
CA ALA A 68 14.16 10.71 20.73
C ALA A 68 14.37 10.66 19.21
N LEU A 69 15.40 9.96 18.79
CA LEU A 69 15.69 9.78 17.37
C LEU A 69 14.80 8.70 16.76
N VAL A 70 14.14 9.04 15.65
CA VAL A 70 13.52 8.07 14.75
C VAL A 70 14.53 7.82 13.63
N PRO A 71 15.01 6.58 13.45
CA PRO A 71 16.06 6.29 12.48
C PRO A 71 15.71 6.67 11.05
N ALA A 72 16.72 7.05 10.28
CA ALA A 72 16.58 7.31 8.85
C ALA A 72 16.22 6.02 8.10
N HIS A 73 15.46 6.17 7.03
CA HIS A 73 15.14 5.08 6.12
C HIS A 73 14.84 5.62 4.72
N GLY A 74 14.91 4.77 3.72
CA GLY A 74 14.62 5.14 2.35
C GLY A 74 14.98 4.00 1.41
N ALA A 75 14.45 4.06 0.19
CA ALA A 75 14.78 3.12 -0.86
C ALA A 75 14.65 3.82 -2.21
N ILE A 76 15.36 3.32 -3.21
CA ILE A 76 15.34 3.79 -4.60
C ILE A 76 14.84 2.64 -5.47
N GLY A 77 14.00 2.99 -6.44
CA GLY A 77 13.40 2.02 -7.35
C GLY A 77 12.04 1.52 -6.88
N PRO A 78 11.37 0.68 -7.72
CA PRO A 78 10.03 0.21 -7.41
C PRO A 78 10.02 -0.72 -6.18
N GLY A 79 9.14 -0.41 -5.23
CA GLY A 79 8.80 -1.31 -4.14
C GLY A 79 7.55 -2.11 -4.46
N HIS A 80 7.05 -2.88 -3.46
CA HIS A 80 5.88 -3.72 -3.62
C HIS A 80 5.03 -3.73 -2.37
N VAL A 81 3.71 -3.67 -2.57
CA VAL A 81 2.72 -3.87 -1.51
C VAL A 81 1.53 -4.64 -2.09
N ALA A 82 0.95 -5.52 -1.28
CA ALA A 82 -0.31 -6.19 -1.61
C ALA A 82 -1.38 -5.77 -0.59
N PHE A 83 -2.53 -5.33 -1.12
CA PHE A 83 -3.71 -5.03 -0.33
C PHE A 83 -4.69 -6.20 -0.42
N ALA A 84 -5.23 -6.60 0.73
CA ALA A 84 -6.24 -7.65 0.77
C ALA A 84 -7.58 -7.14 0.27
N VAL A 85 -8.16 -7.84 -0.67
CA VAL A 85 -9.53 -7.64 -1.15
C VAL A 85 -10.27 -8.98 -1.12
N ALA A 86 -11.59 -8.95 -0.95
CA ALA A 86 -12.37 -10.18 -1.06
C ALA A 86 -12.26 -10.73 -2.50
N ASP A 87 -12.13 -12.04 -2.62
CA ASP A 87 -12.00 -12.69 -3.93
C ASP A 87 -13.20 -12.37 -4.85
N ALA A 88 -14.39 -12.33 -4.29
CA ALA A 88 -15.61 -12.00 -5.03
C ALA A 88 -15.64 -10.56 -5.55
N ASP A 89 -14.85 -9.65 -4.97
CA ASP A 89 -14.83 -8.24 -5.36
C ASP A 89 -13.82 -7.93 -6.48
N LEU A 90 -12.98 -8.87 -6.87
CA LEU A 90 -11.96 -8.64 -7.89
C LEU A 90 -12.52 -8.18 -9.25
N PRO A 91 -13.65 -8.71 -9.75
CA PRO A 91 -14.25 -8.16 -10.97
C PRO A 91 -14.68 -6.68 -10.83
N THR A 92 -15.18 -6.29 -9.68
CA THR A 92 -15.55 -4.90 -9.39
C THR A 92 -14.30 -4.02 -9.32
N TRP A 93 -13.24 -4.49 -8.71
CA TRP A 93 -11.96 -3.80 -8.70
C TRP A 93 -11.38 -3.62 -10.10
N ARG A 94 -11.45 -4.65 -10.94
CA ARG A 94 -11.01 -4.53 -12.34
C ARG A 94 -11.76 -3.40 -13.05
N ALA A 95 -13.10 -3.39 -12.96
CA ALA A 95 -13.91 -2.37 -13.58
C ALA A 95 -13.61 -0.96 -13.06
N ARG A 96 -13.38 -0.84 -11.75
CA ARG A 96 -13.00 0.43 -11.12
C ARG A 96 -11.64 0.95 -11.62
N LEU A 97 -10.65 0.08 -11.72
CA LEU A 97 -9.33 0.44 -12.23
C LEU A 97 -9.39 0.87 -13.69
N GLU A 98 -10.09 0.12 -14.52
CA GLU A 98 -10.29 0.45 -15.93
C GLU A 98 -11.00 1.79 -16.10
N ALA A 99 -12.06 2.05 -15.31
CA ALA A 99 -12.78 3.33 -15.33
C ALA A 99 -11.90 4.51 -14.89
N ALA A 100 -10.94 4.27 -14.01
CA ALA A 100 -9.97 5.28 -13.58
C ALA A 100 -8.78 5.45 -14.55
N GLY A 101 -8.76 4.69 -15.65
CA GLY A 101 -7.66 4.73 -16.61
C GLY A 101 -6.37 4.07 -16.11
N ILE A 102 -6.45 3.22 -15.11
CA ILE A 102 -5.30 2.50 -14.55
C ILE A 102 -5.11 1.18 -15.30
N ALA A 103 -3.95 1.02 -15.93
CA ALA A 103 -3.61 -0.22 -16.62
C ALA A 103 -3.41 -1.37 -15.63
N ILE A 104 -4.06 -2.51 -15.89
CA ILE A 104 -3.79 -3.76 -15.18
C ILE A 104 -2.62 -4.44 -15.88
N GLU A 105 -1.48 -4.46 -15.20
CA GLU A 105 -0.25 -5.01 -15.78
C GLU A 105 -0.29 -6.54 -15.89
N SER A 106 -0.89 -7.18 -14.89
CA SER A 106 -1.00 -8.63 -14.85
C SER A 106 -2.17 -9.06 -13.96
N GLU A 107 -2.70 -10.22 -14.26
CA GLU A 107 -3.70 -10.92 -13.46
C GLU A 107 -3.25 -12.35 -13.27
N VAL A 108 -3.20 -12.80 -12.02
CA VAL A 108 -2.70 -14.13 -11.67
C VAL A 108 -3.77 -14.90 -10.92
N THR A 109 -4.02 -16.14 -11.36
CA THR A 109 -4.77 -17.13 -10.60
C THR A 109 -3.77 -18.08 -9.97
N TRP A 110 -3.74 -18.09 -8.64
CA TRP A 110 -2.74 -18.86 -7.91
C TRP A 110 -3.12 -20.33 -7.81
N PRO A 111 -2.15 -21.27 -7.92
CA PRO A 111 -2.46 -22.71 -7.95
C PRO A 111 -3.20 -23.24 -6.72
N ARG A 112 -2.96 -22.63 -5.55
CA ARG A 112 -3.60 -23.04 -4.29
C ARG A 112 -4.88 -22.30 -3.97
N GLY A 113 -5.33 -21.45 -4.88
CA GLY A 113 -6.50 -20.59 -4.72
C GLY A 113 -6.12 -19.13 -4.55
N GLY A 114 -7.10 -18.28 -4.80
CA GLY A 114 -6.90 -16.85 -4.76
C GLY A 114 -6.41 -16.27 -6.10
N ARG A 115 -6.63 -14.98 -6.24
CA ARG A 115 -6.30 -14.23 -7.46
C ARG A 115 -5.67 -12.91 -7.09
N SER A 116 -4.89 -12.35 -8.01
CA SER A 116 -4.25 -11.04 -7.85
C SER A 116 -4.41 -10.19 -9.11
N LEU A 117 -4.62 -8.89 -8.91
CA LEU A 117 -4.48 -7.87 -9.94
C LEU A 117 -3.26 -7.02 -9.61
N TYR A 118 -2.38 -6.82 -10.59
CA TYR A 118 -1.17 -6.01 -10.43
C TYR A 118 -1.28 -4.71 -11.21
N ILE A 119 -0.99 -3.60 -10.56
CA ILE A 119 -0.99 -2.26 -11.13
C ILE A 119 0.27 -1.52 -10.69
N ARG A 120 0.48 -0.32 -11.24
CA ARG A 120 1.55 0.58 -10.81
C ARG A 120 0.97 1.84 -10.19
N ASP A 121 1.58 2.29 -9.10
CA ASP A 121 1.29 3.63 -8.60
C ASP A 121 2.06 4.68 -9.42
N PRO A 122 1.83 6.00 -9.20
CA PRO A 122 2.52 7.03 -9.97
C PRO A 122 4.05 7.04 -9.84
N ALA A 123 4.59 6.47 -8.78
CA ALA A 123 6.05 6.34 -8.59
C ALA A 123 6.63 5.07 -9.23
N GLY A 124 5.78 4.23 -9.84
CA GLY A 124 6.18 2.97 -10.45
C GLY A 124 6.22 1.78 -9.50
N ASN A 125 5.77 1.95 -8.26
CA ASN A 125 5.68 0.83 -7.32
C ASN A 125 4.68 -0.22 -7.79
N CYS A 126 5.02 -1.49 -7.58
CA CYS A 126 4.16 -2.63 -7.88
C CYS A 126 3.10 -2.76 -6.78
N VAL A 127 1.86 -2.46 -7.11
CA VAL A 127 0.72 -2.56 -6.20
C VAL A 127 -0.13 -3.74 -6.60
N GLU A 128 -0.44 -4.58 -5.64
CA GLU A 128 -1.23 -5.80 -5.86
C GLU A 128 -2.53 -5.71 -5.07
N LEU A 129 -3.65 -6.04 -5.71
CA LEU A 129 -4.91 -6.33 -5.03
C LEU A 129 -5.08 -7.85 -5.04
N ALA A 130 -5.05 -8.46 -3.87
CA ALA A 130 -4.97 -9.91 -3.76
C ALA A 130 -6.02 -10.47 -2.82
N SER A 131 -6.59 -11.62 -3.20
CA SER A 131 -7.41 -12.39 -2.27
C SER A 131 -6.53 -13.12 -1.27
N PRO A 132 -6.81 -13.01 0.04
CA PRO A 132 -5.98 -13.62 1.09
C PRO A 132 -5.85 -15.14 0.98
N LYS A 133 -6.73 -15.78 0.24
CA LYS A 133 -6.68 -17.23 -0.02
C LYS A 133 -5.36 -17.70 -0.63
N LEU A 134 -4.64 -16.82 -1.35
CA LEU A 134 -3.32 -17.19 -1.90
C LEU A 134 -2.33 -17.59 -0.79
N TRP A 135 -2.53 -17.09 0.43
CA TRP A 135 -1.74 -17.41 1.62
C TRP A 135 -2.47 -18.36 2.59
N GLY A 136 -3.63 -18.89 2.19
CA GLY A 136 -4.46 -19.70 3.09
C GLY A 136 -5.12 -18.90 4.21
N LEU A 137 -5.30 -17.60 3.99
CA LEU A 137 -5.96 -16.70 4.94
C LEU A 137 -7.40 -16.43 4.51
N ASP A 138 -8.23 -16.00 5.47
CA ASP A 138 -9.62 -15.68 5.22
C ASP A 138 -9.78 -14.35 4.49
N ASP A 139 -10.83 -14.23 3.69
CA ASP A 139 -11.18 -12.99 3.00
C ASP A 139 -11.54 -11.88 4.02
N PRO A 140 -11.33 -10.60 3.68
CA PRO A 140 -11.76 -9.49 4.54
C PRO A 140 -13.26 -9.58 4.83
N GLY A 141 -13.61 -9.47 6.12
CA GLY A 141 -14.99 -9.55 6.57
C GLY A 141 -15.50 -10.96 6.90
N ASP A 142 -14.73 -11.99 6.61
CA ASP A 142 -15.01 -13.34 7.09
C ASP A 142 -14.61 -13.43 8.56
N ALA A 143 -15.56 -13.69 9.42
CA ALA A 143 -15.34 -13.80 10.87
C ALA A 143 -14.94 -15.22 11.26
#